data_e83e6740bdf81afb428016ed65222501
#
_entry.id   e83e6740bdf81afb428016ed65222501
#
_cell.length_a   1.000
_cell.length_b   1.000
_cell.length_c   1.000
_cell.angle_alpha   90.00
_cell.angle_beta   90.00
_cell.angle_gamma   90.00
#
_symmetry.space_group_name_H-M   'P 1'
#
loop_
_entity.id
_entity.type
_entity.pdbx_description
1 polymer ?
#
loop_
_entity_poly.entity_id
_entity_poly.type
_entity_poly.pdbx_seq_one_letter_code
_entity_poly.pdbx_strand_id
1 'polypeptide(L)'
;MLNWQKMTWQKRMQVFGICICFSAALIPLLALAGPPEERAQSASSPAVRHATPGNPHAAEQVRQEFLHAWNRYKQYAWGHDELKPLSKSYHDWYGVSLLMTPVDALDTMVLMGLDDQAREARELIVTKLSFDRDIYVKNFEITIRLLGGLLSGYELTHDKRLLSLAEDLGDRLLPAFGSSTGMPYVEVNLRTGKVRNPKTNPAEIGTLLIEFGTLSKLTGKPVYYDKAKTALVQLYKRRSPLGLVGSGINVETGKWTDPISHIGGGIDSYYEYLLKAWMLFGDKDCEEMWNASITAINKYVADDTPSGLWYGQVDMNTGKRVGHYFGALDAFFPGILTLAGDLDRARRLEDSAYKMWATFGVEPESIDYTTMKAAYDGYALRPEIVESAFYLYRFTNDPRYLEMGNTFLNDLVKCCRTEVAYAALNNVERKTKRDDMESFFLAETMKYLYLLFASPETLDLKTHVLNTEAHPISIFRWACRLRPAHRSCCGSMSGTGGIYRDALHNPAQSPLPIPFVYL
;
A
#
# COMPACT_ATOMS: atom_id res chain seq x y z
N MET A 1 -47.30 1.76 32.00
CA MET A 1 -45.84 1.85 31.77
C MET A 1 -45.15 0.86 32.71
N LEU A 2 -44.86 -0.34 32.25
CA LEU A 2 -44.18 -1.38 33.03
C LEU A 2 -42.67 -1.19 32.90
N ASN A 3 -42.01 -1.11 34.03
CA ASN A 3 -40.60 -0.77 34.19
C ASN A 3 -39.71 -1.99 33.78
N TRP A 4 -39.10 -1.92 32.61
CA TRP A 4 -38.34 -2.98 31.95
C TRP A 4 -36.98 -3.32 32.60
N GLN A 5 -36.55 -2.57 33.61
CA GLN A 5 -35.20 -2.73 34.19
C GLN A 5 -35.08 -3.74 35.32
N LYS A 6 -36.17 -4.38 35.75
CA LYS A 6 -36.16 -5.30 36.92
C LYS A 6 -36.65 -6.73 36.64
N MET A 7 -36.61 -7.21 35.39
CA MET A 7 -37.00 -8.60 35.09
C MET A 7 -35.79 -9.47 34.79
N THR A 8 -35.67 -10.61 35.48
CA THR A 8 -34.62 -11.63 35.28
C THR A 8 -34.77 -12.34 33.93
N TRP A 9 -33.68 -12.87 33.41
CA TRP A 9 -33.54 -13.46 32.08
C TRP A 9 -34.61 -14.56 31.76
N GLN A 10 -35.02 -15.33 32.74
CA GLN A 10 -36.04 -16.38 32.58
C GLN A 10 -37.46 -15.86 32.29
N LYS A 11 -37.80 -14.65 32.70
CA LYS A 11 -39.13 -14.05 32.42
C LYS A 11 -39.23 -13.37 31.06
N ARG A 12 -38.08 -13.13 30.38
CA ARG A 12 -38.05 -12.55 29.01
C ARG A 12 -38.36 -13.57 27.91
N MET A 13 -38.17 -14.86 28.18
CA MET A 13 -38.42 -15.93 27.20
C MET A 13 -39.89 -16.38 27.14
N GLN A 14 -40.75 -16.01 28.09
CA GLN A 14 -42.17 -16.42 28.10
C GLN A 14 -43.12 -15.49 27.32
N VAL A 15 -42.63 -14.36 26.82
CA VAL A 15 -43.47 -13.38 26.08
C VAL A 15 -43.39 -13.59 24.56
N PHE A 16 -42.45 -14.42 24.05
CA PHE A 16 -42.28 -14.69 22.61
C PHE A 16 -42.80 -16.06 22.13
N GLY A 17 -43.54 -16.76 22.94
CA GLY A 17 -43.99 -18.11 22.64
C GLY A 17 -45.50 -18.24 22.52
N ILE A 18 -46.17 -17.59 21.60
CA ILE A 18 -47.53 -17.97 21.15
C ILE A 18 -47.74 -17.30 19.76
N CYS A 19 -47.57 -18.07 18.70
CA CYS A 19 -48.35 -18.06 17.47
C CYS A 19 -47.76 -19.03 16.45
N ILE A 20 -48.05 -20.33 16.61
CA ILE A 20 -48.05 -21.28 15.49
C ILE A 20 -49.32 -22.10 15.65
N CYS A 21 -50.36 -21.81 14.88
CA CYS A 21 -51.51 -22.67 14.72
C CYS A 21 -51.52 -23.34 13.34
N PHE A 22 -51.49 -24.64 13.42
CA PHE A 22 -52.05 -25.69 12.57
C PHE A 22 -52.87 -25.29 11.33
N SER A 23 -52.58 -25.95 10.21
CA SER A 23 -53.59 -26.53 9.34
C SER A 23 -53.02 -27.76 8.63
N ALA A 24 -53.56 -28.92 8.98
CA ALA A 24 -53.33 -30.21 8.34
C ALA A 24 -54.50 -30.52 7.40
N ALA A 25 -54.25 -31.48 6.49
CA ALA A 25 -55.16 -32.32 5.69
C ALA A 25 -55.45 -31.88 4.27
N LEU A 26 -55.06 -32.66 3.25
CA LEU A 26 -55.75 -33.83 2.73
C LEU A 26 -54.94 -34.41 1.53
N ILE A 27 -54.71 -35.74 1.61
CA ILE A 27 -54.27 -36.54 0.45
C ILE A 27 -55.55 -37.05 -0.25
N PRO A 28 -55.53 -37.26 -1.60
CA PRO A 28 -55.85 -38.58 -2.08
C PRO A 28 -54.87 -39.15 -3.14
N LEU A 29 -54.85 -40.45 -3.13
CA LEU A 29 -54.09 -41.46 -3.87
C LEU A 29 -54.47 -41.60 -5.35
N LEU A 30 -53.55 -42.31 -6.08
CA LEU A 30 -53.61 -43.01 -7.38
C LEU A 30 -53.14 -42.17 -8.60
N ALA A 31 -52.18 -42.68 -9.37
CA ALA A 31 -52.08 -43.90 -10.09
C ALA A 31 -50.69 -44.10 -10.75
N LEU A 32 -50.38 -45.35 -11.01
CA LEU A 32 -49.22 -45.95 -11.68
C LEU A 32 -48.86 -45.36 -13.07
N ALA A 33 -47.58 -45.09 -13.31
CA ALA A 33 -46.96 -45.20 -14.67
C ALA A 33 -45.42 -45.27 -14.54
N GLY A 34 -44.78 -46.06 -15.39
CA GLY A 34 -43.44 -46.59 -15.42
C GLY A 34 -42.23 -45.67 -15.36
N PRO A 35 -40.99 -46.22 -15.40
CA PRO A 35 -39.80 -45.50 -15.07
C PRO A 35 -39.38 -44.50 -16.17
N PRO A 36 -39.03 -43.26 -15.84
CA PRO A 36 -38.40 -42.38 -16.81
C PRO A 36 -36.88 -42.58 -16.79
N GLU A 37 -36.35 -42.58 -18.00
CA GLU A 37 -34.95 -42.55 -18.37
C GLU A 37 -34.15 -41.51 -17.56
N GLU A 38 -32.99 -41.89 -17.05
CA GLU A 38 -31.95 -41.01 -16.52
C GLU A 38 -31.51 -40.03 -17.60
N ARG A 39 -32.02 -38.82 -17.54
CA ARG A 39 -31.36 -37.65 -18.15
C ARG A 39 -30.26 -37.19 -17.22
N ALA A 40 -29.02 -37.45 -17.60
CA ALA A 40 -27.85 -36.82 -17.04
C ALA A 40 -28.05 -35.28 -17.05
N GLN A 41 -28.30 -34.69 -15.87
CA GLN A 41 -28.17 -33.25 -15.70
C GLN A 41 -26.69 -32.90 -15.80
N SER A 42 -26.30 -32.29 -16.92
CA SER A 42 -25.01 -31.64 -17.06
C SER A 42 -24.86 -30.62 -15.95
N ALA A 43 -23.92 -30.85 -15.04
CA ALA A 43 -23.49 -29.85 -14.09
C ALA A 43 -23.06 -28.63 -14.89
N SER A 44 -23.83 -27.54 -14.80
CA SER A 44 -23.45 -26.24 -15.33
C SER A 44 -22.18 -25.81 -14.60
N SER A 45 -21.09 -25.65 -15.33
CA SER A 45 -19.88 -25.01 -14.89
C SER A 45 -20.23 -23.70 -14.20
N PRO A 46 -19.59 -23.34 -13.07
CA PRO A 46 -19.84 -22.04 -12.43
C PRO A 46 -19.58 -20.97 -13.47
N ALA A 47 -20.58 -20.12 -13.72
CA ALA A 47 -20.46 -18.99 -14.61
C ALA A 47 -19.23 -18.19 -14.22
N VAL A 48 -18.30 -18.03 -15.14
CA VAL A 48 -17.19 -17.08 -15.02
C VAL A 48 -17.85 -15.72 -14.76
N ARG A 49 -17.73 -15.21 -13.54
CA ARG A 49 -18.16 -13.85 -13.25
C ARG A 49 -17.26 -12.95 -14.07
N HIS A 50 -17.76 -12.41 -15.16
CA HIS A 50 -17.08 -11.35 -15.87
C HIS A 50 -16.87 -10.20 -14.88
N ALA A 51 -15.63 -9.69 -14.81
CA ALA A 51 -15.32 -8.50 -14.04
C ALA A 51 -16.33 -7.40 -14.41
N THR A 52 -16.92 -6.77 -13.41
CA THR A 52 -17.84 -5.66 -13.66
C THR A 52 -17.04 -4.58 -14.40
N PRO A 53 -17.50 -4.09 -15.56
CA PRO A 53 -16.79 -3.02 -16.24
C PRO A 53 -16.68 -1.82 -15.28
N GLY A 54 -15.51 -1.20 -15.18
CA GLY A 54 -15.32 0.04 -14.44
C GLY A 54 -16.28 1.15 -14.94
N ASN A 55 -16.01 2.38 -14.59
CA ASN A 55 -16.73 3.54 -15.10
C ASN A 55 -15.87 4.25 -16.18
N PRO A 56 -15.98 3.89 -17.48
CA PRO A 56 -15.12 4.45 -18.53
C PRO A 56 -15.23 5.97 -18.67
N HIS A 57 -16.41 6.54 -18.37
CA HIS A 57 -16.60 7.98 -18.42
C HIS A 57 -15.78 8.68 -17.31
N ALA A 58 -15.83 8.17 -16.09
CA ALA A 58 -15.03 8.70 -14.99
C ALA A 58 -13.52 8.47 -15.22
N ALA A 59 -13.12 7.32 -15.77
CA ALA A 59 -11.73 7.07 -16.15
C ALA A 59 -11.24 8.10 -17.18
N GLU A 60 -12.03 8.41 -18.21
CA GLU A 60 -11.68 9.45 -19.18
C GLU A 60 -11.64 10.85 -18.54
N GLN A 61 -12.53 11.15 -17.60
CA GLN A 61 -12.48 12.42 -16.86
C GLN A 61 -11.16 12.53 -16.08
N VAL A 62 -10.72 11.47 -15.36
CA VAL A 62 -9.43 11.46 -14.67
C VAL A 62 -8.29 11.67 -15.66
N ARG A 63 -8.33 11.01 -16.83
CA ARG A 63 -7.31 11.17 -17.86
C ARG A 63 -7.22 12.61 -18.38
N GLN A 64 -8.34 13.30 -18.54
CA GLN A 64 -8.38 14.71 -18.94
C GLN A 64 -7.83 15.64 -17.85
N GLU A 65 -8.11 15.37 -16.57
CA GLU A 65 -7.57 16.15 -15.46
C GLU A 65 -6.06 15.90 -15.27
N PHE A 66 -5.60 14.67 -15.50
CA PHE A 66 -4.16 14.39 -15.59
C PHE A 66 -3.51 15.22 -16.70
N LEU A 67 -4.07 15.22 -17.90
CA LEU A 67 -3.56 16.02 -19.04
C LEU A 67 -3.60 17.52 -18.77
N HIS A 68 -4.62 18.02 -18.04
CA HIS A 68 -4.67 19.40 -17.60
C HIS A 68 -3.44 19.77 -16.77
N ALA A 69 -3.08 18.95 -15.77
CA ALA A 69 -1.93 19.18 -14.91
C ALA A 69 -0.60 18.94 -15.67
N TRP A 70 -0.49 17.83 -16.42
CA TRP A 70 0.71 17.48 -17.17
C TRP A 70 1.12 18.50 -18.22
N ASN A 71 0.15 19.00 -19.02
CA ASN A 71 0.45 20.00 -20.06
C ASN A 71 0.95 21.31 -19.45
N ARG A 72 0.52 21.66 -18.24
CA ARG A 72 1.00 22.86 -17.54
C ARG A 72 2.34 22.63 -16.83
N TYR A 73 2.57 21.40 -16.30
CA TYR A 73 3.91 21.01 -15.90
C TYR A 73 4.88 21.16 -17.08
N LYS A 74 4.56 20.67 -18.27
CA LYS A 74 5.37 20.86 -19.48
C LYS A 74 5.59 22.33 -19.82
N GLN A 75 4.60 23.17 -19.63
CA GLN A 75 4.70 24.60 -19.97
C GLN A 75 5.58 25.39 -19.01
N TYR A 76 5.53 25.09 -17.68
CA TYR A 76 6.12 25.96 -16.65
C TYR A 76 7.26 25.29 -15.87
N ALA A 77 7.36 23.97 -15.88
CA ALA A 77 8.31 23.21 -15.06
C ALA A 77 9.03 22.09 -15.81
N TRP A 78 9.01 22.10 -17.17
CA TRP A 78 9.61 21.02 -17.94
C TRP A 78 11.11 20.87 -17.69
N GLY A 79 11.51 19.69 -17.22
CA GLY A 79 12.89 19.40 -16.86
C GLY A 79 13.25 19.76 -15.42
N HIS A 80 12.27 20.14 -14.59
CA HIS A 80 12.37 20.39 -13.16
C HIS A 80 11.61 19.34 -12.35
N ASP A 81 11.82 19.31 -11.03
CA ASP A 81 11.22 18.28 -10.18
C ASP A 81 9.70 18.48 -10.03
N GLU A 82 9.25 19.70 -9.76
CA GLU A 82 7.84 19.96 -9.45
C GLU A 82 7.34 21.28 -10.02
N LEU A 83 6.03 21.32 -10.31
CA LEU A 83 5.32 22.52 -10.71
C LEU A 83 4.83 23.28 -9.47
N LYS A 84 5.05 24.60 -9.47
CA LYS A 84 4.40 25.56 -8.57
C LYS A 84 3.20 26.17 -9.29
N PRO A 85 1.97 25.68 -9.03
CA PRO A 85 0.83 25.96 -9.91
C PRO A 85 0.27 27.39 -9.77
N LEU A 86 0.49 28.06 -8.62
CA LEU A 86 -0.01 29.42 -8.41
C LEU A 86 0.93 30.46 -8.98
N SER A 87 2.23 30.30 -8.76
CA SER A 87 3.27 31.22 -9.28
C SER A 87 3.68 30.93 -10.71
N LYS A 88 3.22 29.83 -11.32
CA LYS A 88 3.61 29.38 -12.66
C LYS A 88 5.13 29.21 -12.78
N SER A 89 5.73 28.61 -11.76
CA SER A 89 7.17 28.37 -11.63
C SER A 89 7.44 26.91 -11.24
N TYR A 90 8.65 26.60 -10.82
CA TYR A 90 9.07 25.25 -10.46
C TYR A 90 9.81 25.21 -9.12
N HIS A 91 9.97 24.01 -8.60
CA HIS A 91 10.83 23.69 -7.46
C HIS A 91 11.69 22.47 -7.79
N ASP A 92 12.97 22.53 -7.40
CA ASP A 92 13.92 21.41 -7.43
C ASP A 92 14.31 21.07 -6.00
N TRP A 93 14.02 19.85 -5.55
CA TRP A 93 14.12 19.43 -4.16
C TRP A 93 15.51 19.62 -3.54
N TYR A 94 16.55 19.43 -4.35
CA TYR A 94 17.94 19.48 -3.91
C TYR A 94 18.72 20.64 -4.54
N GLY A 95 18.01 21.63 -5.07
CA GLY A 95 18.60 22.77 -5.76
C GLY A 95 19.10 22.45 -7.17
N VAL A 96 18.96 21.20 -7.60
CA VAL A 96 19.18 20.71 -8.97
C VAL A 96 18.10 19.70 -9.27
N SER A 97 17.58 19.70 -10.49
CA SER A 97 16.55 18.76 -10.88
C SER A 97 17.09 17.33 -10.94
N LEU A 98 16.30 16.41 -10.41
CA LEU A 98 16.39 14.96 -10.60
C LEU A 98 15.23 14.43 -11.46
N LEU A 99 14.49 15.31 -12.13
CA LEU A 99 13.34 14.99 -12.97
C LEU A 99 12.27 14.18 -12.22
N MET A 100 11.95 14.58 -10.96
CA MET A 100 11.06 13.83 -10.08
C MET A 100 9.72 13.55 -10.75
N THR A 101 8.96 14.59 -11.13
CA THR A 101 7.63 14.41 -11.77
C THR A 101 7.69 13.61 -13.07
N PRO A 102 8.64 13.81 -14.01
CA PRO A 102 8.73 12.97 -15.20
C PRO A 102 8.96 11.49 -14.93
N VAL A 103 9.80 11.13 -13.94
CA VAL A 103 10.07 9.74 -13.58
C VAL A 103 8.87 9.14 -12.88
N ASP A 104 8.32 9.85 -11.89
CA ASP A 104 7.21 9.43 -11.04
C ASP A 104 5.91 9.20 -11.84
N ALA A 105 5.62 10.06 -12.81
CA ALA A 105 4.40 9.99 -13.62
C ALA A 105 4.51 9.12 -14.88
N LEU A 106 5.70 8.54 -15.19
CA LEU A 106 5.92 7.83 -16.46
C LEU A 106 4.97 6.62 -16.61
N ASP A 107 4.91 5.79 -15.61
CA ASP A 107 4.07 4.59 -15.65
C ASP A 107 2.56 4.92 -15.61
N THR A 108 2.18 6.01 -14.95
CA THR A 108 0.80 6.53 -14.99
C THR A 108 0.39 6.87 -16.43
N MET A 109 1.27 7.54 -17.17
CA MET A 109 1.02 7.86 -18.58
C MET A 109 0.88 6.61 -19.44
N VAL A 110 1.74 5.60 -19.23
CA VAL A 110 1.66 4.31 -19.93
C VAL A 110 0.34 3.62 -19.62
N LEU A 111 -0.05 3.53 -18.35
CA LEU A 111 -1.31 2.89 -17.93
C LEU A 111 -2.55 3.62 -18.46
N MET A 112 -2.49 4.94 -18.60
CA MET A 112 -3.55 5.76 -19.17
C MET A 112 -3.60 5.74 -20.71
N GLY A 113 -2.67 5.07 -21.40
CA GLY A 113 -2.57 5.07 -22.86
C GLY A 113 -2.19 6.45 -23.43
N LEU A 114 -1.40 7.24 -22.69
CA LEU A 114 -0.88 8.55 -23.10
C LEU A 114 0.51 8.38 -23.76
N ASP A 115 0.56 7.64 -24.88
CA ASP A 115 1.80 7.16 -25.49
C ASP A 115 2.76 8.29 -25.91
N ASP A 116 2.24 9.41 -26.42
CA ASP A 116 3.04 10.55 -26.82
C ASP A 116 3.70 11.22 -25.61
N GLN A 117 2.94 11.42 -24.52
CA GLN A 117 3.44 12.01 -23.29
C GLN A 117 4.46 11.09 -22.59
N ALA A 118 4.17 9.79 -22.54
CA ALA A 118 5.09 8.79 -22.01
C ALA A 118 6.41 8.74 -22.80
N ARG A 119 6.34 8.81 -24.14
CA ARG A 119 7.52 8.84 -24.99
C ARG A 119 8.35 10.10 -24.76
N GLU A 120 7.73 11.29 -24.69
CA GLU A 120 8.44 12.55 -24.42
C GLU A 120 9.11 12.54 -23.04
N ALA A 121 8.39 12.11 -22.00
CA ALA A 121 8.93 12.02 -20.65
C ALA A 121 10.12 11.04 -20.60
N ARG A 122 9.97 9.84 -21.19
CA ARG A 122 11.03 8.85 -21.27
C ARG A 122 12.28 9.39 -21.98
N GLU A 123 12.13 10.05 -23.12
CA GLU A 123 13.29 10.62 -23.82
C GLU A 123 13.94 11.76 -23.03
N LEU A 124 13.18 12.58 -22.31
CA LEU A 124 13.72 13.55 -21.36
C LEU A 124 14.56 12.86 -20.28
N ILE A 125 14.00 11.83 -19.64
CA ILE A 125 14.65 11.06 -18.56
C ILE A 125 15.98 10.49 -19.09
N VAL A 126 15.97 9.70 -20.15
CA VAL A 126 17.16 8.98 -20.62
C VAL A 126 18.24 9.89 -21.21
N THR A 127 17.89 11.13 -21.57
CA THR A 127 18.86 12.09 -22.14
C THR A 127 19.38 13.11 -21.15
N LYS A 128 18.65 13.40 -20.06
CA LYS A 128 18.96 14.49 -19.14
C LYS A 128 19.22 14.06 -17.69
N LEU A 129 18.60 12.94 -17.24
CA LEU A 129 18.77 12.48 -15.87
C LEU A 129 20.20 11.96 -15.65
N SER A 130 20.81 12.44 -14.58
CA SER A 130 22.14 11.98 -14.15
C SER A 130 22.22 12.06 -12.64
N PHE A 131 22.70 10.99 -12.03
CA PHE A 131 22.92 10.89 -10.58
C PHE A 131 24.36 11.21 -10.17
N ASP A 132 25.25 11.54 -11.09
CA ASP A 132 26.58 12.05 -10.76
C ASP A 132 26.51 13.50 -10.29
N ARG A 133 25.95 13.69 -9.10
CA ARG A 133 25.72 15.00 -8.47
C ARG A 133 26.31 15.02 -7.07
N ASP A 134 27.00 16.11 -6.75
CA ASP A 134 27.52 16.35 -5.39
C ASP A 134 26.43 16.98 -4.50
N ILE A 135 25.39 16.19 -4.24
CA ILE A 135 24.23 16.56 -3.44
C ILE A 135 23.89 15.43 -2.46
N TYR A 136 23.38 15.80 -1.30
CA TYR A 136 22.77 14.86 -0.36
C TYR A 136 21.29 14.70 -0.70
N VAL A 137 20.86 13.45 -0.82
CA VAL A 137 19.46 13.11 -1.07
C VAL A 137 18.93 12.24 0.05
N LYS A 138 17.64 12.31 0.32
CA LYS A 138 16.95 11.37 1.21
C LYS A 138 16.85 10.01 0.56
N ASN A 139 17.49 9.01 1.17
CA ASN A 139 17.53 7.64 0.64
C ASN A 139 16.13 7.06 0.40
N PHE A 140 15.21 7.28 1.34
CA PHE A 140 13.82 6.81 1.25
C PHE A 140 13.09 7.42 0.02
N GLU A 141 12.98 8.76 -0.04
CA GLU A 141 12.24 9.45 -1.09
C GLU A 141 12.76 9.10 -2.51
N ILE A 142 14.07 9.09 -2.66
CA ILE A 142 14.71 8.78 -3.96
C ILE A 142 14.52 7.31 -4.34
N THR A 143 14.45 6.41 -3.36
CA THR A 143 14.19 4.99 -3.61
C THR A 143 12.78 4.76 -4.12
N ILE A 144 11.76 5.24 -3.39
CA ILE A 144 10.36 4.95 -3.75
C ILE A 144 9.96 5.60 -5.06
N ARG A 145 10.38 6.85 -5.31
CA ARG A 145 10.02 7.66 -6.48
C ARG A 145 10.89 7.34 -7.69
N LEU A 146 12.20 7.65 -7.59
CA LEU A 146 13.08 7.54 -8.76
C LEU A 146 13.49 6.11 -9.06
N LEU A 147 13.95 5.34 -8.06
CA LEU A 147 14.30 3.95 -8.32
C LEU A 147 13.05 3.14 -8.69
N GLY A 148 11.95 3.32 -7.95
CA GLY A 148 10.66 2.68 -8.24
C GLY A 148 10.15 3.03 -9.65
N GLY A 149 10.07 4.32 -9.99
CA GLY A 149 9.59 4.79 -11.28
C GLY A 149 10.46 4.35 -12.46
N LEU A 150 11.80 4.32 -12.31
CA LEU A 150 12.72 3.81 -13.34
C LEU A 150 12.53 2.30 -13.56
N LEU A 151 12.35 1.51 -12.48
CA LEU A 151 12.12 0.07 -12.58
C LEU A 151 10.77 -0.24 -13.23
N SER A 152 9.70 0.42 -12.79
CA SER A 152 8.37 0.30 -13.37
C SER A 152 8.37 0.75 -14.85
N GLY A 153 8.98 1.89 -15.14
CA GLY A 153 9.14 2.38 -16.50
C GLY A 153 9.88 1.38 -17.41
N TYR A 154 10.92 0.72 -16.89
CA TYR A 154 11.61 -0.35 -17.61
C TYR A 154 10.71 -1.56 -17.85
N GLU A 155 10.00 -2.04 -16.84
CA GLU A 155 9.14 -3.22 -16.98
C GLU A 155 8.00 -2.99 -17.99
N LEU A 156 7.41 -1.78 -18.00
CA LEU A 156 6.31 -1.44 -18.91
C LEU A 156 6.77 -1.11 -20.34
N THR A 157 7.97 -0.54 -20.51
CA THR A 157 8.43 -0.06 -21.83
C THR A 157 9.54 -0.93 -22.44
N HIS A 158 10.18 -1.77 -21.64
CA HIS A 158 11.38 -2.56 -21.99
C HIS A 158 12.59 -1.72 -22.45
N ASP A 159 12.63 -0.42 -22.10
CA ASP A 159 13.74 0.45 -22.41
C ASP A 159 14.89 0.25 -21.42
N LYS A 160 15.93 -0.45 -21.86
CA LYS A 160 17.10 -0.79 -21.04
C LYS A 160 17.87 0.43 -20.50
N ARG A 161 17.69 1.61 -21.11
CA ARG A 161 18.32 2.84 -20.63
C ARG A 161 17.78 3.23 -19.25
N LEU A 162 16.47 2.96 -18.99
CA LEU A 162 15.86 3.17 -17.67
C LEU A 162 16.44 2.20 -16.62
N LEU A 163 16.64 0.92 -16.97
CA LEU A 163 17.28 -0.03 -16.06
C LEU A 163 18.73 0.36 -15.76
N SER A 164 19.47 0.88 -16.74
CA SER A 164 20.84 1.36 -16.51
C SER A 164 20.89 2.56 -15.56
N LEU A 165 19.91 3.47 -15.65
CA LEU A 165 19.76 4.58 -14.69
C LEU A 165 19.38 4.07 -13.30
N ALA A 166 18.46 3.09 -13.21
CA ALA A 166 18.09 2.46 -11.95
C ALA A 166 19.28 1.79 -11.26
N GLU A 167 20.14 1.12 -12.03
CA GLU A 167 21.35 0.47 -11.52
C GLU A 167 22.39 1.50 -11.03
N ASP A 168 22.66 2.58 -11.79
CA ASP A 168 23.54 3.68 -11.36
C ASP A 168 23.02 4.32 -10.07
N LEU A 169 21.70 4.56 -9.96
CA LEU A 169 21.11 5.10 -8.75
C LEU A 169 21.24 4.13 -7.57
N GLY A 170 20.91 2.86 -7.77
CA GLY A 170 21.02 1.81 -6.74
C GLY A 170 22.44 1.72 -6.18
N ASP A 171 23.46 1.70 -7.04
CA ASP A 171 24.87 1.67 -6.61
C ASP A 171 25.24 2.90 -5.76
N ARG A 172 24.73 4.10 -6.10
CA ARG A 172 24.97 5.35 -5.35
C ARG A 172 24.25 5.42 -4.02
N LEU A 173 23.14 4.70 -3.86
CA LEU A 173 22.38 4.63 -2.62
C LEU A 173 22.92 3.57 -1.64
N LEU A 174 23.65 2.54 -2.09
CA LEU A 174 24.20 1.47 -1.23
C LEU A 174 25.00 1.98 0.00
N PRO A 175 25.79 3.07 -0.09
CA PRO A 175 26.51 3.58 1.09
C PRO A 175 25.60 3.96 2.26
N ALA A 176 24.31 4.30 2.01
CA ALA A 176 23.36 4.60 3.09
C ALA A 176 23.24 3.47 4.11
N PHE A 177 23.40 2.20 3.70
CA PHE A 177 23.29 1.02 4.56
C PHE A 177 24.57 0.75 5.39
N GLY A 178 25.51 1.70 5.46
CA GLY A 178 26.81 1.55 6.12
C GLY A 178 26.80 1.75 7.63
N SER A 179 25.65 1.89 8.30
CA SER A 179 25.60 2.02 9.77
C SER A 179 26.03 0.74 10.47
N SER A 180 26.39 0.86 11.77
CA SER A 180 26.79 -0.28 12.60
C SER A 180 25.69 -1.35 12.74
N THR A 181 24.43 -0.99 12.54
CA THR A 181 23.28 -1.91 12.61
C THR A 181 22.87 -2.46 11.25
N GLY A 182 23.39 -1.90 10.14
CA GLY A 182 22.96 -2.21 8.78
C GLY A 182 21.63 -1.52 8.37
N MET A 183 21.02 -0.73 9.25
CA MET A 183 19.88 0.13 8.90
C MET A 183 20.39 1.41 8.20
N PRO A 184 19.68 1.96 7.20
CA PRO A 184 20.21 3.06 6.42
C PRO A 184 20.18 4.40 7.17
N TYR A 185 21.16 5.26 6.87
CA TYR A 185 21.09 6.68 7.18
C TYR A 185 20.00 7.36 6.35
N VAL A 186 19.47 8.48 6.87
CA VAL A 186 18.44 9.28 6.16
C VAL A 186 18.95 9.78 4.82
N GLU A 187 20.21 10.28 4.78
CA GLU A 187 20.75 10.94 3.60
C GLU A 187 22.09 10.37 3.17
N VAL A 188 22.27 10.30 1.87
CA VAL A 188 23.50 9.91 1.18
C VAL A 188 23.86 10.93 0.09
N ASN A 189 25.15 11.23 -0.05
CA ASN A 189 25.65 12.05 -1.14
C ASN A 189 25.84 11.18 -2.37
N LEU A 190 25.16 11.50 -3.48
CA LEU A 190 25.15 10.68 -4.68
C LEU A 190 26.50 10.52 -5.36
N ARG A 191 27.41 11.50 -5.24
CA ARG A 191 28.75 11.43 -5.85
C ARG A 191 29.78 10.81 -4.92
N THR A 192 29.76 11.19 -3.64
CA THR A 192 30.85 10.84 -2.71
C THR A 192 30.53 9.64 -1.83
N GLY A 193 29.26 9.19 -1.78
CA GLY A 193 28.81 8.14 -0.89
C GLY A 193 28.83 8.53 0.60
N LYS A 194 29.14 9.78 0.95
CA LYS A 194 29.10 10.23 2.35
C LYS A 194 27.66 10.22 2.87
N VAL A 195 27.48 9.80 4.13
CA VAL A 195 26.17 9.67 4.78
C VAL A 195 26.03 10.64 5.93
N ARG A 196 24.78 10.98 6.29
CA ARG A 196 24.47 11.82 7.45
C ARG A 196 23.07 11.54 7.99
N ASN A 197 22.75 12.07 9.16
CA ASN A 197 21.47 11.94 9.83
C ASN A 197 21.15 10.47 10.24
N PRO A 198 21.72 10.00 11.39
CA PRO A 198 21.48 8.65 11.86
C PRO A 198 20.14 8.47 12.59
N LYS A 199 19.40 9.55 12.89
CA LYS A 199 18.06 9.49 13.51
C LYS A 199 17.01 9.47 12.41
N THR A 200 16.20 8.43 12.40
CA THR A 200 15.22 8.16 11.36
C THR A 200 14.00 7.44 11.95
N ASN A 201 13.16 6.87 11.12
CA ASN A 201 11.89 6.24 11.46
C ASN A 201 11.74 4.89 10.72
N PRO A 202 10.75 4.05 11.09
CA PRO A 202 10.52 2.76 10.46
C PRO A 202 10.27 2.79 8.96
N ALA A 203 9.50 3.76 8.45
CA ALA A 203 9.22 3.88 7.02
C ALA A 203 10.51 4.08 6.22
N GLU A 204 11.37 5.03 6.61
CA GLU A 204 12.64 5.31 5.93
C GLU A 204 13.63 4.14 5.96
N ILE A 205 13.51 3.22 6.96
CA ILE A 205 14.36 2.03 7.06
C ILE A 205 13.78 0.85 6.29
N GLY A 206 12.47 0.62 6.42
CA GLY A 206 11.81 -0.61 5.97
C GLY A 206 11.29 -0.57 4.55
N THR A 207 11.06 0.63 4.00
CA THR A 207 10.40 0.83 2.70
C THR A 207 11.42 0.93 1.58
N LEU A 208 12.24 -0.10 1.40
CA LEU A 208 13.31 -0.15 0.41
C LEU A 208 13.38 -1.51 -0.32
N LEU A 209 12.76 -2.55 0.27
CA LEU A 209 12.99 -3.93 -0.21
C LEU A 209 12.32 -4.21 -1.56
N ILE A 210 11.21 -3.56 -1.88
CA ILE A 210 10.53 -3.76 -3.17
C ILE A 210 11.43 -3.28 -4.31
N GLU A 211 11.96 -2.07 -4.24
CA GLU A 211 12.79 -1.47 -5.28
C GLU A 211 14.17 -2.13 -5.35
N PHE A 212 14.88 -2.22 -4.23
CA PHE A 212 16.20 -2.86 -4.20
C PHE A 212 16.12 -4.35 -4.52
N GLY A 213 15.07 -5.04 -4.08
CA GLY A 213 14.84 -6.44 -4.41
C GLY A 213 14.55 -6.66 -5.89
N THR A 214 13.75 -5.79 -6.50
CA THR A 214 13.46 -5.80 -7.94
C THR A 214 14.73 -5.50 -8.74
N LEU A 215 15.48 -4.47 -8.35
CA LEU A 215 16.78 -4.17 -8.98
C LEU A 215 17.73 -5.37 -8.90
N SER A 216 17.80 -6.03 -7.74
CA SER A 216 18.59 -7.25 -7.56
C SER A 216 18.19 -8.36 -8.55
N LYS A 217 16.90 -8.56 -8.76
CA LYS A 217 16.37 -9.58 -9.69
C LYS A 217 16.69 -9.24 -11.14
N LEU A 218 16.52 -7.99 -11.54
CA LEU A 218 16.72 -7.54 -12.91
C LEU A 218 18.18 -7.48 -13.31
N THR A 219 19.09 -7.15 -12.38
CA THR A 219 20.53 -7.02 -12.63
C THR A 219 21.33 -8.29 -12.28
N GLY A 220 20.75 -9.20 -11.50
CA GLY A 220 21.45 -10.38 -10.96
C GLY A 220 22.45 -10.07 -9.83
N LYS A 221 22.45 -8.86 -9.27
CA LYS A 221 23.32 -8.43 -8.17
C LYS A 221 22.62 -8.61 -6.82
N PRO A 222 22.96 -9.62 -6.00
CA PRO A 222 22.24 -9.90 -4.75
C PRO A 222 22.42 -8.81 -3.68
N VAL A 223 23.47 -8.00 -3.77
CA VAL A 223 23.80 -6.97 -2.78
C VAL A 223 22.63 -6.01 -2.50
N TYR A 224 21.85 -5.69 -3.49
CA TYR A 224 20.70 -4.80 -3.36
C TYR A 224 19.64 -5.42 -2.44
N TYR A 225 19.19 -6.65 -2.74
CA TYR A 225 18.23 -7.38 -1.92
C TYR A 225 18.76 -7.56 -0.48
N ASP A 226 20.01 -8.02 -0.36
CA ASP A 226 20.61 -8.35 0.93
C ASP A 226 20.68 -7.13 1.86
N LYS A 227 21.04 -5.96 1.35
CA LYS A 227 21.10 -4.71 2.12
C LYS A 227 19.73 -4.26 2.61
N ALA A 228 18.75 -4.17 1.71
CA ALA A 228 17.40 -3.76 2.07
C ALA A 228 16.72 -4.78 3.00
N LYS A 229 16.88 -6.08 2.75
CA LYS A 229 16.38 -7.15 3.64
C LYS A 229 17.01 -7.08 5.02
N THR A 230 18.33 -6.87 5.08
CA THR A 230 19.03 -6.73 6.37
C THR A 230 18.47 -5.56 7.16
N ALA A 231 18.28 -4.39 6.55
CA ALA A 231 17.73 -3.20 7.21
C ALA A 231 16.34 -3.50 7.80
N LEU A 232 15.45 -4.09 7.00
CA LEU A 232 14.09 -4.46 7.42
C LEU A 232 14.10 -5.44 8.61
N VAL A 233 14.90 -6.50 8.53
CA VAL A 233 15.04 -7.50 9.61
C VAL A 233 15.64 -6.90 10.87
N GLN A 234 16.64 -6.01 10.74
CA GLN A 234 17.26 -5.35 11.88
C GLN A 234 16.29 -4.42 12.60
N LEU A 235 15.44 -3.71 11.87
CA LEU A 235 14.37 -2.92 12.45
C LEU A 235 13.37 -3.80 13.19
N TYR A 236 12.85 -4.84 12.55
CA TYR A 236 11.90 -5.79 13.15
C TYR A 236 12.42 -6.43 14.45
N LYS A 237 13.70 -6.80 14.52
CA LYS A 237 14.32 -7.37 15.72
C LYS A 237 14.31 -6.41 16.91
N ARG A 238 14.13 -5.11 16.69
CA ARG A 238 14.11 -4.07 17.73
C ARG A 238 12.72 -3.70 18.24
N ARG A 239 11.67 -4.36 17.72
CA ARG A 239 10.31 -4.16 18.22
C ARG A 239 10.21 -4.45 19.72
N SER A 240 9.22 -3.87 20.38
CA SER A 240 8.96 -4.12 21.80
C SER A 240 8.51 -5.56 22.05
N PRO A 241 8.48 -6.01 23.31
CA PRO A 241 7.90 -7.32 23.67
C PRO A 241 6.42 -7.46 23.28
N LEU A 242 5.71 -6.34 23.06
CA LEU A 242 4.32 -6.33 22.56
C LEU A 242 4.23 -6.53 21.04
N GLY A 243 5.36 -6.52 20.31
CA GLY A 243 5.42 -6.65 18.86
C GLY A 243 5.32 -5.32 18.12
N LEU A 244 5.31 -4.18 18.83
CA LEU A 244 5.17 -2.84 18.25
C LEU A 244 6.52 -2.19 17.99
N VAL A 245 6.59 -1.27 17.01
CA VAL A 245 7.72 -0.39 16.72
C VAL A 245 7.40 1.03 17.15
N GLY A 246 8.43 1.82 17.50
CA GLY A 246 8.28 3.25 17.78
C GLY A 246 8.41 4.10 16.52
N SER A 247 8.13 5.40 16.60
CA SER A 247 8.20 6.34 15.47
C SER A 247 9.58 6.96 15.24
N GLY A 248 10.54 6.78 16.14
CA GLY A 248 11.91 7.29 15.96
C GLY A 248 12.97 6.34 16.47
N ILE A 249 14.05 6.15 15.69
CA ILE A 249 15.17 5.26 16.03
C ILE A 249 16.50 5.87 15.55
N ASN A 250 17.59 5.54 16.26
CA ASN A 250 18.94 5.88 15.82
C ASN A 250 19.62 4.65 15.21
N VAL A 251 19.98 4.71 13.94
CA VAL A 251 20.52 3.56 13.18
C VAL A 251 21.93 3.12 13.63
N GLU A 252 22.71 4.01 14.26
CA GLU A 252 24.01 3.64 14.80
C GLU A 252 23.91 2.84 16.11
N THR A 253 23.03 3.28 16.99
CA THR A 253 22.90 2.65 18.31
C THR A 253 21.82 1.56 18.36
N GLY A 254 20.91 1.56 17.38
CA GLY A 254 19.74 0.72 17.36
C GLY A 254 18.71 1.04 18.46
N LYS A 255 18.83 2.19 19.13
CA LYS A 255 17.93 2.60 20.22
C LYS A 255 16.78 3.45 19.70
N TRP A 256 15.59 3.17 20.19
CA TRP A 256 14.42 4.00 19.96
C TRP A 256 14.62 5.39 20.56
N THR A 257 14.27 6.42 19.81
CA THR A 257 14.30 7.83 20.23
C THR A 257 12.89 8.37 20.50
N ASP A 258 11.88 7.69 19.92
CA ASP A 258 10.48 7.96 20.16
C ASP A 258 9.70 6.64 20.27
N PRO A 259 9.06 6.34 21.43
CA PRO A 259 8.34 5.10 21.67
C PRO A 259 6.88 5.11 21.18
N ILE A 260 6.40 6.16 20.53
CA ILE A 260 5.02 6.23 20.04
C ILE A 260 4.85 5.31 18.83
N SER A 261 3.85 4.43 18.88
CA SER A 261 3.50 3.49 17.81
C SER A 261 2.14 3.84 17.23
N HIS A 262 2.04 3.78 15.91
CA HIS A 262 0.84 4.07 15.13
C HIS A 262 0.96 3.42 13.74
N ILE A 263 0.02 3.72 12.82
CA ILE A 263 0.06 3.21 11.43
C ILE A 263 0.35 4.29 10.40
N GLY A 264 0.39 5.56 10.79
CA GLY A 264 0.56 6.69 9.88
C GLY A 264 2.02 7.08 9.65
N GLY A 265 2.22 8.29 9.15
CA GLY A 265 3.49 8.82 8.65
C GLY A 265 4.71 8.57 9.50
N GLY A 266 5.77 8.02 8.90
CA GLY A 266 6.99 7.59 9.55
C GLY A 266 7.01 6.12 10.02
N ILE A 267 5.84 5.44 10.07
CA ILE A 267 5.78 3.98 10.31
C ILE A 267 5.08 3.25 9.15
N ASP A 268 4.08 3.84 8.57
CA ASP A 268 3.14 3.38 7.54
C ASP A 268 3.68 2.31 6.59
N SER A 269 4.45 2.70 5.62
CA SER A 269 4.98 1.84 4.56
C SER A 269 5.97 0.76 5.04
N TYR A 270 6.49 0.85 6.28
CA TYR A 270 7.18 -0.27 6.89
C TYR A 270 6.29 -1.52 6.98
N TYR A 271 5.05 -1.36 7.46
CA TYR A 271 4.11 -2.48 7.55
C TYR A 271 3.66 -2.95 6.16
N GLU A 272 3.43 -2.02 5.28
CA GLU A 272 3.11 -2.28 3.89
C GLU A 272 4.16 -3.18 3.21
N TYR A 273 5.46 -2.85 3.39
CA TYR A 273 6.54 -3.59 2.74
C TYR A 273 6.78 -4.98 3.34
N LEU A 274 6.41 -5.23 4.59
CA LEU A 274 6.38 -6.59 5.14
C LEU A 274 5.42 -7.48 4.33
N LEU A 275 4.21 -7.00 4.06
CA LEU A 275 3.19 -7.71 3.29
C LEU A 275 3.58 -7.78 1.80
N LYS A 276 3.85 -6.63 1.19
CA LYS A 276 4.09 -6.54 -0.26
C LYS A 276 5.38 -7.24 -0.69
N ALA A 277 6.45 -7.27 0.13
CA ALA A 277 7.65 -8.04 -0.16
C ALA A 277 7.40 -9.55 -0.11
N TRP A 278 6.56 -10.03 0.82
CA TRP A 278 6.10 -11.42 0.79
C TRP A 278 5.32 -11.71 -0.50
N MET A 279 4.38 -10.85 -0.89
CA MET A 279 3.59 -11.04 -2.12
C MET A 279 4.47 -11.05 -3.37
N LEU A 280 5.47 -10.16 -3.43
CA LEU A 280 6.31 -9.96 -4.62
C LEU A 280 7.39 -11.04 -4.77
N PHE A 281 8.05 -11.42 -3.66
CA PHE A 281 9.22 -12.30 -3.67
C PHE A 281 8.96 -13.70 -3.09
N GLY A 282 7.81 -13.92 -2.45
CA GLY A 282 7.54 -15.15 -1.68
C GLY A 282 8.42 -15.27 -0.42
N ASP A 283 8.90 -14.14 0.12
CA ASP A 283 9.82 -14.10 1.26
C ASP A 283 9.11 -14.47 2.57
N LYS A 284 9.46 -15.64 3.11
CA LYS A 284 8.80 -16.21 4.30
C LYS A 284 9.09 -15.43 5.59
N ASP A 285 10.27 -14.83 5.71
CA ASP A 285 10.56 -13.97 6.88
C ASP A 285 9.63 -12.75 6.87
N CYS A 286 9.37 -12.16 5.68
CA CYS A 286 8.44 -11.04 5.54
C CYS A 286 7.00 -11.45 5.88
N GLU A 287 6.57 -12.66 5.49
CA GLU A 287 5.28 -13.23 5.89
C GLU A 287 5.16 -13.34 7.42
N GLU A 288 6.17 -13.93 8.06
CA GLU A 288 6.19 -14.09 9.52
C GLU A 288 6.22 -12.74 10.25
N MET A 289 7.04 -11.81 9.77
CA MET A 289 7.12 -10.46 10.33
C MET A 289 5.80 -9.69 10.16
N TRP A 290 5.14 -9.81 9.01
CA TRP A 290 3.81 -9.23 8.78
C TRP A 290 2.77 -9.80 9.75
N ASN A 291 2.66 -11.13 9.82
CA ASN A 291 1.65 -11.80 10.65
C ASN A 291 1.79 -11.43 12.15
N ALA A 292 3.03 -11.34 12.63
CA ALA A 292 3.28 -10.91 14.00
C ALA A 292 2.94 -9.43 14.21
N SER A 293 3.30 -8.56 13.26
CA SER A 293 3.06 -7.12 13.36
C SER A 293 1.57 -6.78 13.29
N ILE A 294 0.81 -7.35 12.33
CA ILE A 294 -0.62 -7.06 12.20
C ILE A 294 -1.42 -7.55 13.42
N THR A 295 -1.00 -8.66 14.03
CA THR A 295 -1.60 -9.14 15.28
C THR A 295 -1.42 -8.12 16.41
N ALA A 296 -0.22 -7.56 16.56
CA ALA A 296 0.08 -6.55 17.58
C ALA A 296 -0.66 -5.23 17.29
N ILE A 297 -0.68 -4.77 16.04
CA ILE A 297 -1.37 -3.54 15.62
C ILE A 297 -2.86 -3.66 15.93
N ASN A 298 -3.51 -4.72 15.49
CA ASN A 298 -4.94 -4.94 15.71
C ASN A 298 -5.31 -5.07 17.19
N LYS A 299 -4.37 -5.51 18.03
CA LYS A 299 -4.60 -5.66 19.48
C LYS A 299 -4.43 -4.35 20.25
N TYR A 300 -3.45 -3.54 19.91
CA TYR A 300 -3.05 -2.39 20.72
C TYR A 300 -3.34 -1.03 20.10
N VAL A 301 -3.20 -0.92 18.77
CA VAL A 301 -3.32 0.34 18.03
C VAL A 301 -4.74 0.58 17.54
N ALA A 302 -5.47 -0.48 17.18
CA ALA A 302 -6.88 -0.38 16.82
C ALA A 302 -7.74 0.19 17.97
N ASP A 303 -8.70 1.03 17.62
CA ASP A 303 -9.60 1.73 18.54
C ASP A 303 -11.04 1.69 18.00
N ASP A 304 -11.84 0.76 18.53
CA ASP A 304 -13.22 0.57 18.12
C ASP A 304 -14.13 1.49 18.93
N THR A 305 -14.49 2.61 18.34
CA THR A 305 -15.27 3.67 18.99
C THR A 305 -16.71 3.70 18.48
N PRO A 306 -17.63 4.41 19.16
CA PRO A 306 -18.97 4.64 18.62
C PRO A 306 -19.00 5.40 17.29
N SER A 307 -17.92 6.15 16.95
CA SER A 307 -17.82 6.89 15.70
C SER A 307 -17.27 6.06 14.53
N GLY A 308 -16.71 4.89 14.80
CA GLY A 308 -16.12 3.99 13.80
C GLY A 308 -14.88 3.28 14.32
N LEU A 309 -14.27 2.46 13.48
CA LEU A 309 -12.97 1.86 13.72
C LEU A 309 -11.88 2.86 13.34
N TRP A 310 -10.98 3.12 14.26
CA TRP A 310 -9.81 3.97 14.08
C TRP A 310 -8.53 3.26 14.51
N TYR A 311 -7.38 3.81 14.19
CA TYR A 311 -6.08 3.37 14.68
C TYR A 311 -5.36 4.60 15.24
N GLY A 312 -5.26 4.69 16.56
CA GLY A 312 -4.63 5.86 17.21
C GLY A 312 -3.21 5.57 17.67
N GLN A 313 -2.62 6.46 18.45
CA GLN A 313 -1.26 6.35 18.94
C GLN A 313 -1.20 5.62 20.28
N VAL A 314 -0.21 4.74 20.45
CA VAL A 314 0.06 4.02 21.69
C VAL A 314 1.54 4.08 22.04
N ASP A 315 1.89 3.92 23.31
CA ASP A 315 3.27 3.66 23.71
C ASP A 315 3.64 2.21 23.37
N MET A 316 4.69 2.00 22.59
CA MET A 316 5.09 0.68 22.08
C MET A 316 5.42 -0.35 23.17
N ASN A 317 5.85 0.09 24.37
CA ASN A 317 6.28 -0.79 25.46
C ASN A 317 5.13 -1.20 26.37
N THR A 318 4.11 -0.33 26.52
CA THR A 318 3.01 -0.54 27.44
C THR A 318 1.68 -0.85 26.76
N GLY A 319 1.55 -0.52 25.47
CA GLY A 319 0.30 -0.63 24.71
C GLY A 319 -0.77 0.40 25.13
N LYS A 320 -0.44 1.35 26.01
CA LYS A 320 -1.38 2.38 26.46
C LYS A 320 -1.63 3.42 25.38
N ARG A 321 -2.89 3.79 25.16
CA ARG A 321 -3.31 4.87 24.27
C ARG A 321 -2.72 6.19 24.75
N VAL A 322 -2.07 6.93 23.86
CA VAL A 322 -1.45 8.24 24.13
C VAL A 322 -1.97 9.34 23.20
N GLY A 323 -2.68 8.98 22.14
CA GLY A 323 -3.29 9.93 21.22
C GLY A 323 -4.44 9.33 20.41
N HIS A 324 -5.32 10.19 19.92
CA HIS A 324 -6.50 9.85 19.13
C HIS A 324 -6.46 10.54 17.77
N TYR A 325 -5.29 10.53 17.13
CA TYR A 325 -5.11 11.17 15.83
C TYR A 325 -5.16 10.12 14.71
N PHE A 326 -5.78 10.50 13.61
CA PHE A 326 -5.82 9.75 12.36
C PHE A 326 -5.70 10.75 11.21
N GLY A 327 -4.93 10.44 10.20
CA GLY A 327 -4.66 11.39 9.15
C GLY A 327 -4.72 10.79 7.76
N ALA A 328 -4.44 11.63 6.78
CA ALA A 328 -4.40 11.25 5.38
C ALA A 328 -3.46 10.06 5.13
N LEU A 329 -2.24 10.09 5.70
CA LEU A 329 -1.30 8.98 5.58
C LEU A 329 -1.79 7.68 6.23
N ASP A 330 -2.60 7.74 7.30
CA ASP A 330 -3.19 6.53 7.92
C ASP A 330 -4.22 5.84 7.01
N ALA A 331 -4.78 6.58 6.04
CA ALA A 331 -5.83 6.10 5.15
C ALA A 331 -5.37 5.08 4.08
N PHE A 332 -4.07 4.76 3.98
CA PHE A 332 -3.56 3.64 3.17
C PHE A 332 -3.91 2.27 3.78
N PHE A 333 -4.10 2.22 5.11
CA PHE A 333 -4.16 0.96 5.84
C PHE A 333 -5.39 0.10 5.51
N PRO A 334 -6.59 0.62 5.18
CA PRO A 334 -7.67 -0.19 4.61
C PRO A 334 -7.25 -0.97 3.35
N GLY A 335 -6.42 -0.38 2.48
CA GLY A 335 -5.85 -1.04 1.31
C GLY A 335 -4.97 -2.23 1.69
N ILE A 336 -4.11 -2.07 2.69
CA ILE A 336 -3.23 -3.13 3.18
C ILE A 336 -4.03 -4.24 3.88
N LEU A 337 -5.04 -3.89 4.68
CA LEU A 337 -5.96 -4.87 5.27
C LEU A 337 -6.71 -5.66 4.18
N THR A 338 -7.08 -5.00 3.08
CA THR A 338 -7.72 -5.63 1.92
C THR A 338 -6.78 -6.65 1.27
N LEU A 339 -5.54 -6.28 1.00
CA LEU A 339 -4.52 -7.18 0.43
C LEU A 339 -4.24 -8.36 1.36
N ALA A 340 -4.31 -8.16 2.66
CA ALA A 340 -4.16 -9.21 3.68
C ALA A 340 -5.41 -10.08 3.88
N GLY A 341 -6.54 -9.74 3.26
CA GLY A 341 -7.81 -10.48 3.35
C GLY A 341 -8.69 -10.13 4.57
N ASP A 342 -8.31 -9.16 5.40
CA ASP A 342 -9.12 -8.67 6.53
C ASP A 342 -10.15 -7.63 6.05
N LEU A 343 -11.09 -8.08 5.22
CA LEU A 343 -12.07 -7.22 4.56
C LEU A 343 -13.04 -6.53 5.53
N ASP A 344 -13.30 -7.13 6.70
CA ASP A 344 -14.18 -6.50 7.69
C ASP A 344 -13.56 -5.23 8.27
N ARG A 345 -12.32 -5.33 8.76
CA ARG A 345 -11.59 -4.15 9.24
C ARG A 345 -11.29 -3.14 8.14
N ALA A 346 -10.95 -3.62 6.95
CA ALA A 346 -10.69 -2.75 5.81
C ALA A 346 -11.90 -1.86 5.49
N ARG A 347 -13.09 -2.44 5.38
CA ARG A 347 -14.33 -1.70 5.12
C ARG A 347 -14.65 -0.68 6.20
N ARG A 348 -14.57 -1.10 7.46
CA ARG A 348 -14.88 -0.24 8.62
C ARG A 348 -13.90 0.91 8.75
N LEU A 349 -12.63 0.69 8.47
CA LEU A 349 -11.61 1.74 8.52
C LEU A 349 -11.73 2.70 7.34
N GLU A 350 -12.06 2.19 6.15
CA GLU A 350 -12.34 3.04 4.99
C GLU A 350 -13.58 3.90 5.21
N ASP A 351 -14.63 3.36 5.85
CA ASP A 351 -15.80 4.15 6.23
C ASP A 351 -15.44 5.29 7.21
N SER A 352 -14.47 5.06 8.10
CA SER A 352 -13.94 6.08 9.01
C SER A 352 -13.12 7.14 8.26
N ALA A 353 -12.22 6.73 7.37
CA ALA A 353 -11.45 7.63 6.52
C ALA A 353 -12.36 8.46 5.60
N TYR A 354 -13.36 7.83 4.98
CA TYR A 354 -14.36 8.54 4.17
C TYR A 354 -15.18 9.56 4.98
N LYS A 355 -15.48 9.26 6.24
CA LYS A 355 -16.13 10.21 7.13
C LYS A 355 -15.25 11.43 7.40
N MET A 356 -13.94 11.23 7.55
CA MET A 356 -12.97 12.34 7.63
C MET A 356 -13.02 13.20 6.35
N TRP A 357 -12.94 12.57 5.17
CA TRP A 357 -13.07 13.28 3.88
C TRP A 357 -14.38 14.06 3.77
N ALA A 358 -15.51 13.41 4.02
CA ALA A 358 -16.85 14.00 3.88
C ALA A 358 -17.09 15.17 4.85
N THR A 359 -16.44 15.17 6.03
CA THR A 359 -16.55 16.25 7.00
C THR A 359 -15.96 17.55 6.46
N PHE A 360 -14.88 17.47 5.70
CA PHE A 360 -14.16 18.67 5.22
C PHE A 360 -14.26 18.85 3.69
N GLY A 361 -14.76 17.86 2.94
CA GLY A 361 -14.83 17.89 1.47
C GLY A 361 -13.47 17.71 0.76
N VAL A 362 -12.41 17.49 1.47
CA VAL A 362 -11.12 16.84 1.24
C VAL A 362 -10.52 16.57 2.62
N GLU A 363 -9.77 15.50 2.76
CA GLU A 363 -9.23 15.14 4.07
C GLU A 363 -8.15 16.13 4.55
N PRO A 364 -8.09 16.45 5.85
CA PRO A 364 -6.95 17.13 6.45
C PRO A 364 -5.78 16.16 6.66
N GLU A 365 -4.55 16.69 6.79
CA GLU A 365 -3.37 15.89 7.10
C GLU A 365 -3.56 15.09 8.41
N SER A 366 -4.36 15.59 9.38
CA SER A 366 -4.73 14.83 10.59
C SER A 366 -5.96 15.41 11.29
N ILE A 367 -6.77 14.51 11.89
CA ILE A 367 -7.87 14.86 12.80
C ILE A 367 -7.65 14.23 14.18
N ASP A 368 -8.28 14.82 15.19
CA ASP A 368 -8.64 14.09 16.40
C ASP A 368 -9.98 13.40 16.16
N TYR A 369 -9.98 12.06 16.03
CA TYR A 369 -11.17 11.29 15.66
C TYR A 369 -12.21 11.19 16.80
N THR A 370 -11.90 11.63 18.02
CA THR A 370 -12.86 11.73 19.11
C THR A 370 -13.74 12.96 19.00
N THR A 371 -13.20 14.04 18.43
CA THR A 371 -13.87 15.32 18.24
C THR A 371 -14.22 15.60 16.78
N MET A 372 -13.65 14.85 15.84
CA MET A 372 -13.72 15.07 14.39
C MET A 372 -13.23 16.48 13.96
N LYS A 373 -12.31 17.06 14.70
CA LYS A 373 -11.69 18.34 14.38
C LYS A 373 -10.32 18.14 13.74
N ALA A 374 -9.98 18.98 12.78
CA ALA A 374 -8.65 18.98 12.19
C ALA A 374 -7.60 19.33 13.28
N ALA A 375 -6.57 18.50 13.36
CA ALA A 375 -5.38 18.72 14.18
C ALA A 375 -4.28 19.38 13.33
N TYR A 376 -4.17 18.94 12.05
CA TYR A 376 -3.37 19.59 11.01
C TYR A 376 -4.25 19.77 9.79
N ASP A 377 -4.59 21.00 9.49
CA ASP A 377 -5.65 21.39 8.56
C ASP A 377 -5.20 21.61 7.10
N GLY A 378 -3.96 21.24 6.74
CA GLY A 378 -3.47 21.19 5.38
C GLY A 378 -3.99 19.97 4.61
N TYR A 379 -3.80 19.96 3.28
CA TYR A 379 -4.00 18.80 2.40
C TYR A 379 -3.01 18.86 1.25
N ALA A 380 -2.17 17.86 1.12
CA ALA A 380 -1.09 17.83 0.13
C ALA A 380 -1.45 17.06 -1.16
N LEU A 381 -2.72 16.95 -1.54
CA LEU A 381 -3.20 16.18 -2.71
C LEU A 381 -2.99 14.65 -2.54
N ARG A 382 -3.12 14.17 -1.34
CA ARG A 382 -2.82 12.82 -0.87
C ARG A 382 -3.58 11.71 -1.61
N PRO A 383 -2.94 10.53 -1.87
CA PRO A 383 -3.53 9.39 -2.58
C PRO A 383 -4.18 8.32 -1.68
N GLU A 384 -3.83 8.21 -0.41
CA GLU A 384 -3.94 7.01 0.41
C GLU A 384 -5.39 6.52 0.58
N ILE A 385 -6.34 7.42 0.74
CA ILE A 385 -7.76 7.07 0.81
C ILE A 385 -8.29 6.55 -0.56
N VAL A 386 -7.77 7.09 -1.65
CA VAL A 386 -8.12 6.64 -3.00
C VAL A 386 -7.51 5.27 -3.30
N GLU A 387 -6.27 5.03 -2.87
CA GLU A 387 -5.61 3.73 -2.91
C GLU A 387 -6.46 2.66 -2.21
N SER A 388 -6.91 2.96 -1.01
CA SER A 388 -7.73 2.05 -0.20
C SER A 388 -9.07 1.74 -0.88
N ALA A 389 -9.76 2.74 -1.41
CA ALA A 389 -10.99 2.55 -2.18
C ALA A 389 -10.75 1.70 -3.44
N PHE A 390 -9.61 1.92 -4.14
CA PHE A 390 -9.22 1.11 -5.30
C PHE A 390 -9.04 -0.36 -4.93
N TYR A 391 -8.27 -0.69 -3.91
CA TYR A 391 -8.10 -2.09 -3.49
C TYR A 391 -9.42 -2.71 -3.05
N LEU A 392 -10.21 -2.01 -2.24
CA LEU A 392 -11.52 -2.50 -1.78
C LEU A 392 -12.45 -2.78 -2.96
N TYR A 393 -12.51 -1.89 -3.97
CA TYR A 393 -13.29 -2.16 -5.18
C TYR A 393 -12.79 -3.40 -5.92
N ARG A 394 -11.49 -3.49 -6.17
CA ARG A 394 -10.88 -4.59 -6.94
C ARG A 394 -11.07 -5.96 -6.29
N PHE A 395 -11.15 -6.02 -4.95
CA PHE A 395 -11.32 -7.27 -4.20
C PHE A 395 -12.77 -7.62 -3.87
N THR A 396 -13.67 -6.64 -3.83
CA THR A 396 -15.06 -6.86 -3.43
C THR A 396 -16.08 -6.67 -4.54
N ASN A 397 -15.74 -5.92 -5.61
CA ASN A 397 -16.64 -5.42 -6.64
C ASN A 397 -17.84 -4.64 -6.07
N ASP A 398 -17.72 -4.05 -4.87
CA ASP A 398 -18.77 -3.25 -4.25
C ASP A 398 -18.80 -1.85 -4.91
N PRO A 399 -19.91 -1.46 -5.60
CA PRO A 399 -19.98 -0.21 -6.35
C PRO A 399 -19.87 1.04 -5.46
N ARG A 400 -20.06 0.94 -4.15
CA ARG A 400 -19.92 2.07 -3.24
C ARG A 400 -18.53 2.72 -3.31
N TYR A 401 -17.47 1.95 -3.60
CA TYR A 401 -16.13 2.50 -3.75
C TYR A 401 -15.96 3.30 -5.04
N LEU A 402 -16.72 2.96 -6.09
CA LEU A 402 -16.80 3.83 -7.28
C LEU A 402 -17.51 5.15 -6.96
N GLU A 403 -18.55 5.12 -6.12
CA GLU A 403 -19.24 6.32 -5.65
C GLU A 403 -18.32 7.20 -4.78
N MET A 404 -17.54 6.59 -3.86
CA MET A 404 -16.50 7.29 -3.12
C MET A 404 -15.46 7.92 -4.06
N GLY A 405 -14.96 7.18 -5.03
CA GLY A 405 -14.02 7.68 -6.04
C GLY A 405 -14.56 8.86 -6.84
N ASN A 406 -15.83 8.81 -7.24
CA ASN A 406 -16.48 9.96 -7.89
C ASN A 406 -16.53 11.18 -6.96
N THR A 407 -16.78 10.98 -5.66
CA THR A 407 -16.75 12.05 -4.65
C THR A 407 -15.36 12.65 -4.55
N PHE A 408 -14.33 11.79 -4.42
CA PHE A 408 -12.92 12.23 -4.35
C PHE A 408 -12.53 13.06 -5.56
N LEU A 409 -12.82 12.59 -6.78
CA LEU A 409 -12.52 13.30 -8.02
C LEU A 409 -13.23 14.66 -8.08
N ASN A 410 -14.52 14.70 -7.79
CA ASN A 410 -15.31 15.94 -7.86
C ASN A 410 -14.85 16.97 -6.81
N ASP A 411 -14.52 16.51 -5.61
CA ASP A 411 -14.03 17.38 -4.53
C ASP A 411 -12.61 17.91 -4.82
N LEU A 412 -11.72 17.08 -5.38
CA LEU A 412 -10.41 17.52 -5.87
C LEU A 412 -10.54 18.60 -6.95
N VAL A 413 -11.40 18.38 -7.94
CA VAL A 413 -11.67 19.37 -8.98
C VAL A 413 -12.23 20.67 -8.37
N LYS A 414 -13.18 20.56 -7.46
CA LYS A 414 -13.82 21.71 -6.81
C LYS A 414 -12.86 22.49 -5.91
N CYS A 415 -12.05 21.80 -5.10
CA CYS A 415 -11.28 22.42 -4.03
C CYS A 415 -9.84 22.72 -4.43
N CYS A 416 -9.21 21.88 -5.23
CA CYS A 416 -7.76 21.91 -5.48
C CYS A 416 -7.39 22.37 -6.88
N ARG A 417 -8.28 22.18 -7.89
CA ARG A 417 -8.01 22.59 -9.27
C ARG A 417 -7.83 24.10 -9.40
N THR A 418 -6.88 24.51 -10.22
CA THR A 418 -6.59 25.89 -10.60
C THR A 418 -6.69 26.06 -12.12
N GLU A 419 -6.52 27.29 -12.61
CA GLU A 419 -6.36 27.54 -14.05
C GLU A 419 -5.15 26.78 -14.63
N VAL A 420 -4.09 26.62 -13.83
CA VAL A 420 -2.83 25.99 -14.27
C VAL A 420 -2.88 24.47 -14.08
N ALA A 421 -3.06 24.02 -12.82
CA ALA A 421 -3.02 22.60 -12.48
C ALA A 421 -3.81 22.35 -11.20
N TYR A 422 -3.28 21.55 -10.29
CA TYR A 422 -3.82 21.34 -8.95
C TYR A 422 -2.90 21.96 -7.91
N ALA A 423 -3.47 22.48 -6.86
CA ALA A 423 -2.73 23.09 -5.75
C ALA A 423 -3.13 22.43 -4.43
N ALA A 424 -2.15 22.05 -3.64
CA ALA A 424 -2.34 21.66 -2.25
C ALA A 424 -3.10 22.75 -1.46
N LEU A 425 -3.66 22.40 -0.31
CA LEU A 425 -4.35 23.35 0.56
C LEU A 425 -3.53 23.60 1.82
N ASN A 426 -3.46 24.87 2.22
CA ASN A 426 -2.99 25.25 3.55
C ASN A 426 -4.05 24.98 4.62
N ASN A 427 -5.34 24.99 4.23
CA ASN A 427 -6.45 24.82 5.17
C ASN A 427 -7.65 24.21 4.46
N VAL A 428 -8.08 23.02 4.92
CA VAL A 428 -9.21 22.27 4.32
C VAL A 428 -10.57 22.88 4.60
N GLU A 429 -10.76 23.65 5.69
CA GLU A 429 -12.02 24.32 5.99
C GLU A 429 -12.21 25.55 5.10
N ARG A 430 -11.16 26.37 4.97
CA ARG A 430 -11.18 27.63 4.21
C ARG A 430 -10.86 27.42 2.73
N LYS A 431 -10.40 26.25 2.32
CA LYS A 431 -9.94 25.93 0.96
C LYS A 431 -8.87 26.89 0.44
N THR A 432 -8.01 27.40 1.34
CA THR A 432 -6.89 28.26 0.94
C THR A 432 -5.78 27.43 0.29
N LYS A 433 -5.42 27.78 -0.92
CA LYS A 433 -4.45 27.03 -1.72
C LYS A 433 -3.01 27.29 -1.28
N ARG A 434 -2.16 26.29 -1.40
CA ARG A 434 -0.70 26.33 -1.27
C ARG A 434 -0.08 26.20 -2.65
N ASP A 435 0.98 26.93 -2.93
CA ASP A 435 1.69 26.90 -4.21
C ASP A 435 2.57 25.65 -4.33
N ASP A 436 1.92 24.50 -4.42
CA ASP A 436 2.55 23.20 -4.32
C ASP A 436 1.74 22.13 -5.04
N MET A 437 2.40 21.32 -5.86
CA MET A 437 1.86 20.13 -6.52
C MET A 437 2.96 19.08 -6.55
N GLU A 438 2.97 18.25 -5.51
CA GLU A 438 3.92 17.16 -5.32
C GLU A 438 3.86 16.17 -6.50
N SER A 439 4.98 15.50 -6.80
CA SER A 439 5.06 14.53 -7.91
C SER A 439 4.08 13.38 -7.76
N PHE A 440 3.83 12.93 -6.51
CA PHE A 440 2.90 11.84 -6.22
C PHE A 440 1.44 12.14 -6.61
N PHE A 441 1.06 13.41 -6.77
CA PHE A 441 -0.29 13.71 -7.27
C PHE A 441 -0.54 13.06 -8.64
N LEU A 442 0.44 13.17 -9.55
CA LEU A 442 0.36 12.53 -10.87
C LEU A 442 0.75 11.06 -10.85
N ALA A 443 1.67 10.69 -9.97
CA ALA A 443 2.16 9.32 -9.83
C ALA A 443 1.15 8.39 -9.15
N GLU A 444 0.45 8.88 -8.13
CA GLU A 444 -0.40 8.06 -7.25
C GLU A 444 -1.87 8.48 -7.30
N THR A 445 -2.20 9.71 -6.84
CA THR A 445 -3.59 10.14 -6.69
C THR A 445 -4.37 10.00 -7.99
N MET A 446 -3.82 10.49 -9.10
CA MET A 446 -4.44 10.37 -10.42
C MET A 446 -4.38 8.94 -10.96
N LYS A 447 -3.35 8.17 -10.65
CA LYS A 447 -3.23 6.76 -11.04
C LYS A 447 -4.28 5.90 -10.35
N TYR A 448 -4.40 6.00 -9.01
CA TYR A 448 -5.40 5.24 -8.26
C TYR A 448 -6.83 5.61 -8.66
N LEU A 449 -7.13 6.90 -8.85
CA LEU A 449 -8.43 7.33 -9.39
C LEU A 449 -8.70 6.71 -10.78
N TYR A 450 -7.70 6.73 -11.67
CA TYR A 450 -7.84 6.13 -13.00
C TYR A 450 -8.06 4.61 -12.92
N LEU A 451 -7.24 3.89 -12.16
CA LEU A 451 -7.33 2.44 -11.99
C LEU A 451 -8.60 1.98 -11.27
N LEU A 452 -9.17 2.82 -10.41
CA LEU A 452 -10.46 2.58 -9.76
C LEU A 452 -11.60 2.53 -10.79
N PHE A 453 -11.56 3.41 -11.80
CA PHE A 453 -12.60 3.53 -12.82
C PHE A 453 -12.30 2.77 -14.12
N ALA A 454 -11.04 2.50 -14.42
CA ALA A 454 -10.62 1.79 -15.62
C ALA A 454 -10.99 0.30 -15.57
N SER A 455 -10.90 -0.37 -16.73
CA SER A 455 -11.03 -1.82 -16.79
C SER A 455 -9.99 -2.49 -15.87
N PRO A 456 -10.37 -3.53 -15.09
CA PRO A 456 -9.43 -4.32 -14.31
C PRO A 456 -8.24 -4.88 -15.10
N GLU A 457 -8.38 -5.03 -16.40
CA GLU A 457 -7.34 -5.49 -17.32
C GLU A 457 -6.22 -4.46 -17.52
N THR A 458 -6.46 -3.18 -17.20
CA THR A 458 -5.44 -2.11 -17.29
C THR A 458 -4.22 -2.43 -16.40
N LEU A 459 -4.46 -3.00 -15.23
CA LEU A 459 -3.43 -3.50 -14.31
C LEU A 459 -3.92 -4.76 -13.60
N ASP A 460 -3.30 -5.90 -13.90
CA ASP A 460 -3.61 -7.17 -13.26
C ASP A 460 -2.87 -7.32 -11.92
N LEU A 461 -3.61 -7.22 -10.82
CA LEU A 461 -3.08 -7.39 -9.46
C LEU A 461 -2.65 -8.83 -9.12
N LYS A 462 -2.92 -9.81 -10.00
CA LYS A 462 -2.39 -11.18 -9.87
C LYS A 462 -0.94 -11.28 -10.33
N THR A 463 -0.48 -10.32 -11.09
CA THR A 463 0.85 -10.30 -11.71
C THR A 463 1.69 -9.10 -11.31
N HIS A 464 1.09 -8.11 -10.64
CA HIS A 464 1.79 -6.90 -10.19
C HIS A 464 1.48 -6.56 -8.74
N VAL A 465 2.46 -6.00 -8.07
CA VAL A 465 2.35 -5.32 -6.78
C VAL A 465 2.69 -3.85 -7.01
N LEU A 466 1.90 -2.95 -6.46
CA LEU A 466 2.23 -1.52 -6.44
C LEU A 466 3.14 -1.25 -5.24
N ASN A 467 4.26 -0.54 -5.44
CA ASN A 467 5.07 -0.07 -4.32
C ASN A 467 4.34 1.04 -3.54
N THR A 468 4.97 1.66 -2.56
CA THR A 468 4.33 2.73 -1.77
C THR A 468 4.13 4.04 -2.54
N GLU A 469 4.75 4.19 -3.72
CA GLU A 469 4.56 5.33 -4.65
C GLU A 469 3.72 4.91 -5.88
N ALA A 470 2.91 3.85 -5.71
CA ALA A 470 2.05 3.30 -6.75
C ALA A 470 2.74 2.83 -8.05
N HIS A 471 4.06 2.59 -8.03
CA HIS A 471 4.74 2.02 -9.18
C HIS A 471 4.46 0.53 -9.32
N PRO A 472 3.88 0.05 -10.44
CA PRO A 472 3.61 -1.36 -10.66
C PRO A 472 4.91 -2.14 -10.90
N ILE A 473 5.13 -3.18 -10.10
CA ILE A 473 6.26 -4.09 -10.17
C ILE A 473 5.75 -5.51 -10.39
N SER A 474 6.32 -6.23 -11.36
CA SER A 474 5.92 -7.58 -11.72
C SER A 474 6.27 -8.61 -10.64
N ILE A 475 5.32 -9.49 -10.30
CA ILE A 475 5.54 -10.58 -9.35
C ILE A 475 6.48 -11.61 -9.98
N PHE A 476 7.62 -11.85 -9.35
CA PHE A 476 8.61 -12.84 -9.79
C PHE A 476 8.15 -14.24 -9.41
N ARG A 477 7.43 -14.92 -10.31
CA ARG A 477 7.13 -16.33 -10.13
C ARG A 477 8.44 -17.11 -10.29
N TRP A 478 8.88 -17.78 -9.24
CA TRP A 478 9.93 -18.77 -9.34
C TRP A 478 9.44 -19.85 -10.31
N ALA A 479 9.92 -19.84 -11.55
CA ALA A 479 9.84 -21.04 -12.36
C ALA A 479 10.61 -22.11 -11.57
N CYS A 480 9.88 -23.08 -11.00
CA CYS A 480 10.46 -24.31 -10.50
C CYS A 480 11.15 -24.99 -11.70
N ARG A 481 12.38 -24.60 -11.99
CA ARG A 481 13.25 -25.42 -12.83
C ARG A 481 13.54 -26.66 -11.98
N LEU A 482 12.72 -27.68 -12.16
CA LEU A 482 13.07 -29.04 -11.81
C LEU A 482 14.44 -29.27 -12.46
N ARG A 483 15.50 -29.26 -11.65
CA ARG A 483 16.81 -29.77 -12.08
C ARG A 483 16.54 -31.20 -12.55
N PRO A 484 16.94 -31.57 -13.76
CA PRO A 484 16.85 -32.97 -14.15
C PRO A 484 17.64 -33.78 -13.12
N ALA A 485 16.99 -34.76 -12.53
CA ALA A 485 17.57 -35.67 -11.59
C ALA A 485 18.83 -36.30 -12.22
N HIS A 486 20.00 -35.91 -11.74
CA HIS A 486 21.20 -36.71 -12.00
C HIS A 486 21.03 -38.05 -11.30
N ARG A 487 20.90 -39.11 -12.15
CA ARG A 487 20.95 -40.50 -11.73
C ARG A 487 22.26 -40.77 -11.00
N SER A 488 22.07 -41.35 -9.86
CA SER A 488 22.89 -42.30 -9.12
C SER A 488 24.42 -42.36 -9.34
N CYS A 489 25.12 -42.24 -8.23
CA CYS A 489 26.15 -43.26 -7.91
C CYS A 489 26.01 -43.60 -6.44
N CYS A 490 25.74 -44.87 -6.16
CA CYS A 490 25.86 -45.51 -4.86
C CYS A 490 27.28 -45.41 -4.32
N GLY A 491 27.39 -45.01 -3.06
CA GLY A 491 28.62 -45.12 -2.28
C GLY A 491 28.24 -45.10 -0.81
N SER A 492 28.16 -46.28 -0.23
CA SER A 492 28.03 -46.53 1.20
C SER A 492 29.25 -46.01 1.94
N MET A 493 29.06 -45.30 3.03
CA MET A 493 29.92 -45.42 4.21
C MET A 493 29.21 -44.92 5.47
N SER A 494 29.27 -45.78 6.43
CA SER A 494 28.87 -45.76 7.83
C SER A 494 29.63 -44.75 8.68
N GLY A 495 28.99 -44.24 9.74
CA GLY A 495 29.72 -43.88 10.94
C GLY A 495 29.19 -42.74 11.77
N THR A 496 28.53 -43.09 12.89
CA THR A 496 28.58 -42.47 14.26
C THR A 496 28.24 -40.98 14.37
N GLY A 497 27.16 -40.52 14.98
CA GLY A 497 26.82 -40.71 16.41
C GLY A 497 26.99 -39.38 17.14
N GLY A 498 25.89 -38.73 17.57
CA GLY A 498 25.95 -37.52 18.40
C GLY A 498 24.57 -37.00 18.75
N ILE A 499 24.12 -37.43 19.89
CA ILE A 499 22.86 -37.14 20.59
C ILE A 499 22.77 -35.66 20.99
N TYR A 500 21.67 -34.96 20.73
CA TYR A 500 21.08 -34.05 21.68
C TYR A 500 19.55 -34.09 21.54
N ARG A 501 18.92 -34.52 22.64
CA ARG A 501 17.47 -34.60 22.86
C ARG A 501 16.97 -33.40 23.64
N ASP A 502 15.74 -33.08 23.34
CA ASP A 502 14.64 -32.58 24.20
C ASP A 502 14.60 -31.12 24.62
N ALA A 503 13.57 -30.42 24.11
CA ALA A 503 12.58 -29.74 24.96
C ALA A 503 11.28 -29.42 24.18
N LEU A 504 10.30 -30.30 24.41
CA LEU A 504 8.88 -30.04 24.68
C LEU A 504 8.04 -29.17 23.72
N HIS A 505 7.27 -29.90 22.94
CA HIS A 505 6.01 -29.53 22.30
C HIS A 505 4.94 -29.17 23.35
N ASN A 506 4.22 -28.07 23.10
CA ASN A 506 2.84 -27.91 23.53
C ASN A 506 2.04 -27.36 22.32
N PRO A 507 1.07 -28.14 21.79
CA PRO A 507 0.29 -27.72 20.63
C PRO A 507 -1.03 -27.09 21.12
N ALA A 508 -1.13 -25.77 21.06
CA ALA A 508 -2.45 -25.13 21.13
C ALA A 508 -2.48 -23.87 20.27
N GLN A 509 -3.29 -23.95 19.23
CA GLN A 509 -3.79 -22.88 18.37
C GLN A 509 -2.81 -22.35 17.31
N SER A 510 -2.69 -23.09 16.24
CA SER A 510 -2.31 -22.55 14.92
C SER A 510 -3.40 -21.59 14.44
N PRO A 511 -3.07 -20.36 13.99
CA PRO A 511 -4.00 -19.60 13.19
C PRO A 511 -4.23 -20.36 11.88
N LEU A 512 -5.49 -20.40 11.45
CA LEU A 512 -5.92 -21.04 10.20
C LEU A 512 -5.12 -20.46 9.02
N PRO A 513 -4.70 -21.29 8.07
CA PRO A 513 -4.10 -20.79 6.84
C PRO A 513 -5.14 -19.95 6.11
N ILE A 514 -4.80 -18.70 5.79
CA ILE A 514 -5.61 -17.84 4.92
C ILE A 514 -5.68 -18.53 3.57
N PRO A 515 -6.86 -18.96 3.08
CA PRO A 515 -6.95 -19.52 1.76
C PRO A 515 -6.67 -18.41 0.75
N PHE A 516 -5.63 -18.55 -0.06
CA PHE A 516 -5.54 -17.85 -1.33
C PHE A 516 -6.78 -18.24 -2.15
N VAL A 517 -7.81 -17.42 -2.06
CA VAL A 517 -8.94 -17.52 -2.98
C VAL A 517 -8.40 -17.01 -4.31
N TYR A 518 -8.14 -17.95 -5.23
CA TYR A 518 -7.93 -17.63 -6.62
C TYR A 518 -9.17 -16.86 -7.11
N LEU A 519 -9.01 -15.57 -7.38
CA LEU A 519 -9.96 -14.79 -8.14
C LEU A 519 -9.89 -15.17 -9.62
#